data_d532f4f25f93b893ec33b8136b6430f6
#
_entry.id   d532f4f25f93b893ec33b8136b6430f6
#
_cell.length_a   1.000
_cell.length_b   1.000
_cell.length_c   1.000
_cell.angle_alpha   90.00
_cell.angle_beta   90.00
_cell.angle_gamma   90.00
#
_symmetry.space_group_name_H-M   'P 1'
#
loop_
_entity.id
_entity.type
_entity.pdbx_description
1 polymer ?
#
loop_
_entity_poly.entity_id
_entity_poly.type
_entity_poly.pdbx_seq_one_letter_code
_entity_poly.pdbx_strand_id
1 'polypeptide(L)'
;MGANQTFSIASIPADGVGKEVVAAGRRVLDALAESSNGKFVFDWTEFPWGSEYYARTGQMMDPKGLEALKDFDAIYFGAVGWENVPDHISLWGLRLNITQNFDQWANIRPVKFLPGVQSPLRKADNTELDWVVVRENSEGEYAGLGGRNLSGRGPGNEVALQTALFTEKGCERIMRFAFDLARTRTVKKVSSVTKSNAQQYGMVLWDEVFNRVALDYPDVQTESVLVDAMSAKFILKPEDLSVVVASNLNADILSDLGSALAGSLGLAASANLNPERRFPSMFEPVHGSAPDIAGQGISNPIGAIASAALMLDHFGLHEEARRVEAAIEAATGSGHLTRDVGGDATTEDVTEAIVRALALAPAAV
;
A
#
# COMPACT_ATOMS: atom_id res chain seq x y z
N MET A 1 -32.88 -16.65 2.80
CA MET A 1 -31.50 -16.71 2.26
C MET A 1 -31.25 -15.36 1.65
N GLY A 2 -30.33 -14.57 2.24
CA GLY A 2 -29.94 -13.29 1.65
C GLY A 2 -29.27 -13.54 0.30
N ALA A 3 -29.42 -12.61 -0.64
CA ALA A 3 -28.72 -12.69 -1.91
C ALA A 3 -27.20 -12.69 -1.65
N ASN A 4 -26.44 -13.61 -2.25
CA ASN A 4 -24.98 -13.62 -2.19
C ASN A 4 -24.48 -12.28 -2.73
N GLN A 5 -23.66 -11.59 -1.96
CA GLN A 5 -22.99 -10.39 -2.43
C GLN A 5 -21.83 -10.80 -3.34
N THR A 6 -21.81 -10.32 -4.57
CA THR A 6 -20.71 -10.58 -5.52
C THR A 6 -19.86 -9.32 -5.62
N PHE A 7 -18.56 -9.47 -5.45
CA PHE A 7 -17.58 -8.42 -5.67
C PHE A 7 -16.80 -8.72 -6.95
N SER A 8 -16.87 -7.83 -7.92
CA SER A 8 -16.09 -7.91 -9.16
C SER A 8 -14.69 -7.33 -8.95
N ILE A 9 -13.66 -8.15 -9.14
CA ILE A 9 -12.28 -7.75 -8.86
C ILE A 9 -11.43 -7.85 -10.13
N ALA A 10 -10.83 -6.72 -10.52
CA ALA A 10 -9.80 -6.70 -11.55
C ALA A 10 -8.46 -7.17 -10.97
N SER A 11 -7.97 -8.33 -11.38
CA SER A 11 -6.67 -8.86 -10.98
C SER A 11 -5.60 -8.43 -11.97
N ILE A 12 -4.57 -7.75 -11.50
CA ILE A 12 -3.43 -7.31 -12.32
C ILE A 12 -2.14 -7.80 -11.64
N PRO A 13 -1.70 -9.05 -11.87
CA PRO A 13 -0.47 -9.59 -11.28
C PRO A 13 0.78 -8.82 -11.70
N ALA A 14 0.80 -8.31 -12.91
CA ALA A 14 1.84 -7.55 -13.59
C ALA A 14 3.17 -8.30 -13.66
N ASP A 15 4.22 -7.87 -12.94
CA ASP A 15 5.59 -8.33 -13.16
C ASP A 15 6.16 -9.15 -12.00
N GLY A 16 7.14 -9.98 -12.31
CA GLY A 16 7.97 -10.68 -11.34
C GLY A 16 7.19 -11.49 -10.30
N VAL A 17 7.53 -11.29 -9.02
CA VAL A 17 6.86 -11.95 -7.89
C VAL A 17 5.39 -11.55 -7.75
N GLY A 18 4.94 -10.47 -8.39
CA GLY A 18 3.54 -10.07 -8.40
C GLY A 18 2.61 -11.20 -8.85
N LYS A 19 3.04 -12.04 -9.80
CA LYS A 19 2.28 -13.22 -10.27
C LYS A 19 2.07 -14.24 -9.15
N GLU A 20 3.10 -14.47 -8.33
CA GLU A 20 3.06 -15.45 -7.23
C GLU A 20 2.23 -14.94 -6.05
N VAL A 21 2.47 -13.70 -5.63
CA VAL A 21 1.83 -13.13 -4.42
C VAL A 21 0.37 -12.78 -4.64
N VAL A 22 -0.03 -12.39 -5.88
CA VAL A 22 -1.45 -12.18 -6.23
C VAL A 22 -2.19 -13.52 -6.25
N ALA A 23 -1.59 -14.57 -6.79
CA ALA A 23 -2.18 -15.90 -6.76
C ALA A 23 -2.39 -16.40 -5.32
N ALA A 24 -1.42 -16.15 -4.43
CA ALA A 24 -1.52 -16.46 -3.00
C ALA A 24 -2.66 -15.69 -2.32
N GLY A 25 -2.75 -14.38 -2.55
CA GLY A 25 -3.82 -13.55 -1.98
C GLY A 25 -5.21 -13.96 -2.47
N ARG A 26 -5.37 -14.26 -3.75
CA ARG A 26 -6.63 -14.79 -4.32
C ARG A 26 -7.05 -16.09 -3.65
N ARG A 27 -6.11 -17.04 -3.50
CA ARG A 27 -6.39 -18.31 -2.83
C ARG A 27 -6.89 -18.14 -1.40
N VAL A 28 -6.30 -17.19 -0.64
CA VAL A 28 -6.75 -16.89 0.73
C VAL A 28 -8.16 -16.30 0.72
N LEU A 29 -8.45 -15.35 -0.19
CA LEU A 29 -9.77 -14.75 -0.33
C LEU A 29 -10.83 -15.74 -0.78
N ASP A 30 -10.52 -16.63 -1.72
CA ASP A 30 -11.43 -17.69 -2.20
C ASP A 30 -11.75 -18.66 -1.06
N ALA A 31 -10.76 -19.11 -0.29
CA ALA A 31 -10.96 -19.93 0.90
C ALA A 31 -11.82 -19.24 1.97
N LEU A 32 -11.63 -17.93 2.17
CA LEU A 32 -12.46 -17.14 3.07
C LEU A 32 -13.91 -17.08 2.59
N ALA A 33 -14.14 -16.84 1.30
CA ALA A 33 -15.46 -16.80 0.68
C ALA A 33 -16.18 -18.15 0.80
N GLU A 34 -15.49 -19.26 0.54
CA GLU A 34 -16.02 -20.63 0.73
C GLU A 34 -16.46 -20.84 2.19
N SER A 35 -15.67 -20.36 3.17
CA SER A 35 -15.99 -20.46 4.60
C SER A 35 -17.17 -19.60 5.03
N SER A 36 -17.58 -18.64 4.20
CA SER A 36 -18.68 -17.70 4.49
C SER A 36 -20.08 -18.30 4.36
N ASN A 37 -20.20 -19.57 3.93
CA ASN A 37 -21.48 -20.23 3.61
C ASN A 37 -22.32 -19.45 2.56
N GLY A 38 -21.62 -18.84 1.59
CA GLY A 38 -22.25 -18.13 0.47
C GLY A 38 -22.75 -16.72 0.81
N LYS A 39 -22.25 -16.10 1.89
CA LYS A 39 -22.56 -14.70 2.19
C LYS A 39 -22.02 -13.76 1.11
N PHE A 40 -20.84 -14.04 0.57
CA PHE A 40 -20.21 -13.29 -0.51
C PHE A 40 -19.35 -14.21 -1.39
N VAL A 41 -19.05 -13.72 -2.59
CA VAL A 41 -18.15 -14.34 -3.55
C VAL A 41 -17.34 -13.28 -4.28
N PHE A 42 -16.14 -13.65 -4.76
CA PHE A 42 -15.31 -12.79 -5.61
C PHE A 42 -15.38 -13.27 -7.05
N ASP A 43 -15.70 -12.36 -7.97
CA ASP A 43 -15.67 -12.59 -9.42
C ASP A 43 -14.38 -11.96 -9.98
N TRP A 44 -13.42 -12.81 -10.33
CA TRP A 44 -12.09 -12.39 -10.74
C TRP A 44 -11.98 -12.24 -12.25
N THR A 45 -11.58 -11.06 -12.71
CA THR A 45 -11.13 -10.87 -14.10
C THR A 45 -9.65 -10.53 -14.10
N GLU A 46 -8.83 -11.35 -14.78
CA GLU A 46 -7.39 -11.13 -14.86
C GLU A 46 -7.01 -10.33 -16.11
N PHE A 47 -6.15 -9.32 -15.92
CA PHE A 47 -5.61 -8.49 -16.99
C PHE A 47 -4.10 -8.78 -17.14
N PRO A 48 -3.64 -9.18 -18.35
CA PRO A 48 -2.26 -9.57 -18.60
C PRO A 48 -1.35 -8.35 -18.87
N TRP A 49 -1.54 -7.28 -18.11
CA TRP A 49 -0.78 -6.03 -18.26
C TRP A 49 0.52 -6.07 -17.45
N GLY A 50 1.52 -5.34 -17.91
CA GLY A 50 2.85 -5.30 -17.32
C GLY A 50 3.94 -5.31 -18.39
N SER A 51 5.15 -5.63 -18.00
CA SER A 51 6.33 -5.58 -18.86
C SER A 51 6.30 -6.61 -20.00
N GLU A 52 5.72 -7.79 -19.79
CA GLU A 52 5.51 -8.77 -20.89
C GLU A 52 4.49 -8.25 -21.91
N TYR A 53 3.46 -7.57 -21.46
CA TYR A 53 2.51 -6.91 -22.36
C TYR A 53 3.19 -5.78 -23.12
N TYR A 54 4.02 -4.98 -22.44
CA TYR A 54 4.83 -3.93 -23.07
C TYR A 54 5.77 -4.47 -24.14
N ALA A 55 6.45 -5.56 -23.89
CA ALA A 55 7.36 -6.18 -24.88
C ALA A 55 6.65 -6.59 -26.19
N ARG A 56 5.35 -6.92 -26.10
CA ARG A 56 4.55 -7.34 -27.28
C ARG A 56 3.88 -6.17 -27.99
N THR A 57 3.50 -5.14 -27.27
CA THR A 57 2.59 -4.08 -27.77
C THR A 57 3.21 -2.68 -27.76
N GLY A 58 4.29 -2.47 -27.03
CA GLY A 58 4.87 -1.15 -26.76
C GLY A 58 4.11 -0.32 -25.71
N GLN A 59 3.14 -0.93 -25.01
CA GLN A 59 2.32 -0.27 -23.99
C GLN A 59 2.24 -1.15 -22.73
N MET A 60 2.20 -0.55 -21.54
CA MET A 60 2.11 -1.29 -20.27
C MET A 60 0.71 -1.85 -20.01
N MET A 61 -0.33 -1.25 -20.59
CA MET A 61 -1.72 -1.67 -20.52
C MET A 61 -2.45 -1.35 -21.82
N ASP A 62 -3.63 -1.90 -22.01
CA ASP A 62 -4.49 -1.58 -23.16
C ASP A 62 -4.87 -0.09 -23.16
N PRO A 63 -4.90 0.59 -24.32
CA PRO A 63 -5.34 1.99 -24.43
C PRO A 63 -6.72 2.28 -23.86
N LYS A 64 -7.60 1.28 -23.83
CA LYS A 64 -8.92 1.33 -23.21
C LYS A 64 -8.95 0.72 -21.80
N GLY A 65 -7.77 0.45 -21.20
CA GLY A 65 -7.67 -0.25 -19.95
C GLY A 65 -8.36 0.47 -18.79
N LEU A 66 -8.28 1.80 -18.72
CA LEU A 66 -9.01 2.57 -17.71
C LEU A 66 -10.53 2.43 -17.87
N GLU A 67 -11.02 2.42 -19.10
CA GLU A 67 -12.45 2.20 -19.37
C GLU A 67 -12.89 0.79 -18.98
N ALA A 68 -12.04 -0.21 -19.21
CA ALA A 68 -12.31 -1.58 -18.81
C ALA A 68 -12.31 -1.78 -17.28
N LEU A 69 -11.49 -1.01 -16.55
CA LEU A 69 -11.37 -1.14 -15.09
C LEU A 69 -12.46 -0.41 -14.31
N LYS A 70 -13.08 0.63 -14.85
CA LYS A 70 -13.91 1.58 -14.08
C LYS A 70 -15.13 0.98 -13.40
N ASP A 71 -15.64 -0.14 -13.92
CA ASP A 71 -16.88 -0.77 -13.44
C ASP A 71 -16.61 -1.92 -12.45
N PHE A 72 -15.36 -2.20 -12.10
CA PHE A 72 -15.00 -3.14 -11.04
C PHE A 72 -15.17 -2.53 -9.66
N ASP A 73 -15.46 -3.37 -8.66
CA ASP A 73 -15.55 -2.94 -7.26
C ASP A 73 -14.18 -2.61 -6.67
N ALA A 74 -13.13 -3.33 -7.11
CA ALA A 74 -11.74 -3.07 -6.73
C ALA A 74 -10.75 -3.60 -7.77
N ILE A 75 -9.50 -3.12 -7.65
CA ILE A 75 -8.34 -3.64 -8.37
C ILE A 75 -7.43 -4.32 -7.35
N TYR A 76 -7.05 -5.57 -7.62
CA TYR A 76 -6.05 -6.30 -6.85
C TYR A 76 -4.78 -6.41 -7.69
N PHE A 77 -3.73 -5.70 -7.27
CA PHE A 77 -2.53 -5.47 -8.06
C PHE A 77 -1.32 -6.18 -7.43
N GLY A 78 -0.42 -6.69 -8.27
CA GLY A 78 0.80 -7.32 -7.81
C GLY A 78 1.97 -6.34 -7.70
N ALA A 79 2.88 -6.38 -8.68
CA ALA A 79 4.04 -5.52 -8.70
C ALA A 79 4.42 -5.15 -10.13
N VAL A 80 5.05 -3.99 -10.33
CA VAL A 80 5.46 -3.51 -11.63
C VAL A 80 6.96 -3.22 -11.66
N GLY A 81 7.58 -3.51 -12.79
CA GLY A 81 8.99 -3.26 -13.08
C GLY A 81 9.71 -4.53 -13.54
N TRP A 82 10.53 -4.39 -14.57
CA TRP A 82 11.34 -5.47 -15.14
C TRP A 82 12.64 -4.93 -15.72
N GLU A 83 13.70 -5.70 -15.68
CA GLU A 83 15.07 -5.27 -16.05
C GLU A 83 15.18 -4.57 -17.41
N ASN A 84 14.36 -5.01 -18.39
CA ASN A 84 14.39 -4.49 -19.76
C ASN A 84 13.39 -3.34 -20.02
N VAL A 85 12.65 -2.89 -19.01
CA VAL A 85 11.69 -1.77 -19.12
C VAL A 85 12.07 -0.69 -18.12
N PRO A 86 12.47 0.51 -18.56
CA PRO A 86 12.81 1.60 -17.66
C PRO A 86 11.69 1.91 -16.66
N ASP A 87 12.03 2.14 -15.39
CA ASP A 87 11.07 2.36 -14.31
C ASP A 87 10.09 3.50 -14.60
N HIS A 88 10.55 4.57 -15.23
CA HIS A 88 9.68 5.69 -15.63
C HIS A 88 8.67 5.31 -16.73
N ILE A 89 8.86 4.19 -17.45
CA ILE A 89 7.89 3.65 -18.41
C ILE A 89 6.94 2.68 -17.68
N SER A 90 7.50 1.73 -16.94
CA SER A 90 6.71 0.69 -16.28
C SER A 90 5.77 1.29 -15.23
N LEU A 91 6.27 2.16 -14.35
CA LEU A 91 5.49 2.78 -13.30
C LEU A 91 4.42 3.75 -13.84
N TRP A 92 4.82 4.66 -14.74
CA TRP A 92 3.91 5.65 -15.32
C TRP A 92 2.94 5.07 -16.34
N GLY A 93 3.30 3.99 -17.01
CA GLY A 93 2.46 3.35 -18.03
C GLY A 93 1.36 2.46 -17.46
N LEU A 94 1.46 2.03 -16.20
CA LEU A 94 0.49 1.13 -15.58
C LEU A 94 0.00 1.66 -14.23
N ARG A 95 0.81 1.54 -13.16
CA ARG A 95 0.38 1.81 -11.79
C ARG A 95 -0.05 3.26 -11.59
N LEU A 96 0.81 4.23 -11.92
CA LEU A 96 0.48 5.65 -11.78
C LEU A 96 -0.62 6.09 -12.76
N ASN A 97 -0.68 5.50 -13.94
CA ASN A 97 -1.77 5.75 -14.87
C ASN A 97 -3.14 5.41 -14.24
N ILE A 98 -3.24 4.27 -13.55
CA ILE A 98 -4.47 3.87 -12.85
C ILE A 98 -4.73 4.80 -11.65
N THR A 99 -3.77 4.96 -10.75
CA THR A 99 -3.98 5.72 -9.51
C THR A 99 -4.35 7.18 -9.74
N GLN A 100 -3.74 7.83 -10.73
CA GLN A 100 -4.01 9.22 -11.06
C GLN A 100 -5.36 9.41 -11.77
N ASN A 101 -5.67 8.59 -12.77
CA ASN A 101 -6.93 8.72 -13.50
C ASN A 101 -8.16 8.31 -12.69
N PHE A 102 -8.01 7.41 -11.72
CA PHE A 102 -9.08 7.03 -10.81
C PHE A 102 -9.10 7.86 -9.52
N ASP A 103 -8.34 8.96 -9.49
CA ASP A 103 -8.25 9.86 -8.32
C ASP A 103 -8.13 9.08 -7.00
N GLN A 104 -7.21 8.10 -6.98
CA GLN A 104 -6.88 7.30 -5.79
C GLN A 104 -5.91 8.10 -4.91
N TRP A 105 -6.43 9.19 -4.36
CA TRP A 105 -5.62 10.22 -3.72
C TRP A 105 -5.17 9.91 -2.29
N ALA A 106 -5.80 8.95 -1.63
CA ALA A 106 -5.39 8.50 -0.30
C ALA A 106 -4.71 7.13 -0.39
N ASN A 107 -3.46 7.04 0.03
CA ASN A 107 -2.78 5.76 0.14
C ASN A 107 -2.54 5.43 1.62
N ILE A 108 -2.94 4.23 2.03
CA ILE A 108 -2.79 3.73 3.39
C ILE A 108 -1.74 2.62 3.40
N ARG A 109 -0.76 2.75 4.27
CA ARG A 109 0.32 1.76 4.49
C ARG A 109 0.45 1.44 5.99
N PRO A 110 -0.23 0.41 6.49
CA PRO A 110 -0.06 -0.05 7.86
C PRO A 110 1.35 -0.57 8.11
N VAL A 111 1.90 -0.27 9.28
CA VAL A 111 3.15 -0.84 9.76
C VAL A 111 2.82 -1.64 11.01
N LYS A 112 2.78 -2.96 10.86
CA LYS A 112 2.38 -3.91 11.89
C LYS A 112 3.52 -4.90 12.17
N PHE A 113 3.81 -5.12 13.44
CA PHE A 113 4.83 -6.05 13.87
C PHE A 113 4.19 -7.42 14.15
N LEU A 114 4.59 -8.42 13.38
CA LEU A 114 3.97 -9.74 13.43
C LEU A 114 4.67 -10.66 14.43
N PRO A 115 3.92 -11.53 15.14
CA PRO A 115 4.50 -12.56 15.98
C PRO A 115 5.46 -13.47 15.20
N GLY A 116 6.58 -13.83 15.81
CA GLY A 116 7.60 -14.69 15.20
C GLY A 116 8.56 -13.97 14.25
N VAL A 117 8.24 -12.77 13.78
CA VAL A 117 9.10 -11.97 12.91
C VAL A 117 10.08 -11.14 13.75
N GLN A 118 11.37 -11.19 13.39
CA GLN A 118 12.40 -10.38 14.05
C GLN A 118 12.44 -8.96 13.48
N SER A 119 12.42 -7.97 14.37
CA SER A 119 12.59 -6.56 14.06
C SER A 119 14.02 -6.11 14.32
N PRO A 120 14.60 -5.18 13.55
CA PRO A 120 15.88 -4.57 13.85
C PRO A 120 15.82 -3.59 15.04
N LEU A 121 14.64 -3.28 15.55
CA LEU A 121 14.48 -2.48 16.76
C LEU A 121 15.05 -3.20 17.99
N ARG A 122 15.60 -2.42 18.95
CA ARG A 122 16.26 -2.99 20.13
C ARG A 122 15.32 -3.66 21.14
N LYS A 123 14.01 -3.43 21.04
CA LYS A 123 13.01 -4.07 21.90
C LYS A 123 12.90 -5.54 21.52
N ALA A 124 12.83 -6.41 22.52
CA ALA A 124 12.73 -7.85 22.31
C ALA A 124 11.37 -8.25 21.72
N ASP A 125 10.31 -7.57 22.12
CA ASP A 125 8.96 -7.75 21.62
C ASP A 125 8.40 -6.41 21.16
N ASN A 126 8.00 -6.33 19.89
CA ASN A 126 7.47 -5.13 19.26
C ASN A 126 6.03 -5.35 18.75
N THR A 127 5.37 -6.47 19.08
CA THR A 127 4.04 -6.83 18.56
C THR A 127 2.95 -5.83 18.94
N GLU A 128 3.15 -5.02 19.98
CA GLU A 128 2.24 -3.93 20.34
C GLU A 128 2.40 -2.67 19.47
N LEU A 129 3.46 -2.60 18.65
CA LEU A 129 3.71 -1.47 17.78
C LEU A 129 2.80 -1.57 16.55
N ASP A 130 2.00 -0.55 16.36
CA ASP A 130 1.03 -0.45 15.28
C ASP A 130 0.82 1.02 14.91
N TRP A 131 1.30 1.43 13.75
CA TRP A 131 0.98 2.74 13.20
C TRP A 131 0.66 2.63 11.72
N VAL A 132 0.11 3.70 11.16
CA VAL A 132 -0.23 3.75 9.75
C VAL A 132 0.33 5.01 9.11
N VAL A 133 0.96 4.86 7.95
CA VAL A 133 1.36 5.97 7.11
C VAL A 133 0.21 6.27 6.15
N VAL A 134 -0.29 7.50 6.20
CA VAL A 134 -1.31 8.05 5.29
C VAL A 134 -0.58 8.96 4.31
N ARG A 135 -0.50 8.50 3.05
CA ARG A 135 0.21 9.15 1.95
C ARG A 135 -0.76 9.92 1.08
N GLU A 136 -0.50 11.20 0.86
CA GLU A 136 -1.09 11.91 -0.27
C GLU A 136 -0.56 11.29 -1.56
N ASN A 137 -1.45 10.83 -2.46
CA ASN A 137 -1.07 9.90 -3.51
C ASN A 137 -1.26 10.44 -4.94
N SER A 138 -1.60 11.72 -5.09
CA SER A 138 -1.89 12.35 -6.38
C SER A 138 -1.05 13.57 -6.71
N GLU A 139 -0.43 14.18 -5.73
CA GLU A 139 0.34 15.41 -5.82
C GLU A 139 1.84 15.18 -5.47
N GLY A 140 2.52 16.23 -5.03
CA GLY A 140 3.93 16.18 -4.69
C GLY A 140 4.83 16.02 -5.92
N GLU A 141 5.92 15.32 -5.74
CA GLU A 141 6.92 15.05 -6.79
C GLU A 141 6.39 14.07 -7.86
N TYR A 142 5.37 13.28 -7.54
CA TYR A 142 4.70 12.35 -8.45
C TYR A 142 3.58 12.99 -9.29
N ALA A 143 3.40 14.32 -9.21
CA ALA A 143 2.43 15.03 -10.05
C ALA A 143 2.80 15.08 -11.55
N GLY A 144 3.99 14.61 -11.92
CA GLY A 144 4.43 14.57 -13.32
C GLY A 144 4.79 15.93 -13.90
N LEU A 145 4.98 16.94 -13.07
CA LEU A 145 5.34 18.29 -13.51
C LEU A 145 6.84 18.46 -13.58
N GLY A 146 7.33 18.83 -14.75
CA GLY A 146 8.75 19.03 -14.97
C GLY A 146 9.12 18.98 -16.44
N GLY A 147 10.40 18.83 -16.71
CA GLY A 147 10.89 18.71 -18.08
C GLY A 147 12.40 18.66 -18.19
N ARG A 148 12.86 18.32 -19.39
CA ARG A 148 14.28 18.34 -19.77
C ARG A 148 14.49 19.26 -20.95
N ASN A 149 15.58 20.01 -20.96
CA ASN A 149 15.92 20.94 -22.04
C ASN A 149 17.42 20.95 -22.28
N LEU A 150 17.83 21.50 -23.42
CA LEU A 150 19.22 21.73 -23.82
C LEU A 150 20.06 20.47 -24.12
N SER A 151 19.45 19.28 -24.19
CA SER A 151 20.17 18.02 -24.53
C SER A 151 20.90 18.11 -25.88
N GLY A 152 20.34 18.84 -26.86
CA GLY A 152 20.95 19.05 -28.18
C GLY A 152 22.20 19.96 -28.22
N ARG A 153 22.59 20.58 -27.10
CA ARG A 153 23.76 21.45 -26.98
C ARG A 153 25.07 20.68 -26.66
N GLY A 154 25.01 19.37 -26.60
CA GLY A 154 26.15 18.50 -26.28
C GLY A 154 26.28 18.18 -24.79
N PRO A 155 27.24 17.33 -24.42
CA PRO A 155 27.44 16.86 -23.05
C PRO A 155 27.60 18.01 -22.05
N GLY A 156 26.97 17.87 -20.88
CA GLY A 156 27.05 18.82 -19.77
C GLY A 156 26.12 20.05 -19.86
N ASN A 157 25.34 20.18 -20.94
CA ASN A 157 24.43 21.33 -21.11
C ASN A 157 22.98 21.02 -20.79
N GLU A 158 22.61 19.76 -20.61
CA GLU A 158 21.23 19.38 -20.33
C GLU A 158 20.78 19.85 -18.94
N VAL A 159 19.56 20.36 -18.88
CA VAL A 159 18.89 20.78 -17.65
C VAL A 159 17.63 19.94 -17.45
N ALA A 160 17.44 19.40 -16.26
CA ALA A 160 16.23 18.72 -15.84
C ALA A 160 15.57 19.47 -14.68
N LEU A 161 14.26 19.64 -14.77
CA LEU A 161 13.42 20.24 -13.73
C LEU A 161 12.39 19.20 -13.27
N GLN A 162 12.23 19.06 -11.98
CA GLN A 162 11.15 18.30 -11.34
C GLN A 162 10.45 19.23 -10.35
N THR A 163 9.13 19.40 -10.50
CA THR A 163 8.35 20.31 -9.67
C THR A 163 7.43 19.49 -8.77
N ALA A 164 7.50 19.73 -7.47
CA ALA A 164 6.52 19.25 -6.52
C ALA A 164 5.28 20.15 -6.52
N LEU A 165 4.10 19.58 -6.73
CA LEU A 165 2.82 20.29 -6.71
C LEU A 165 2.14 20.08 -5.36
N PHE A 166 1.65 21.16 -4.76
CA PHE A 166 0.80 21.12 -3.58
C PHE A 166 -0.41 22.02 -3.80
N THR A 167 -1.62 21.48 -3.72
CA THR A 167 -2.84 22.27 -3.71
C THR A 167 -3.44 22.29 -2.31
N GLU A 168 -4.09 23.40 -1.96
CA GLU A 168 -4.79 23.50 -0.68
C GLU A 168 -5.83 22.38 -0.53
N LYS A 169 -6.58 22.07 -1.61
CA LYS A 169 -7.56 21.00 -1.64
C LYS A 169 -6.92 19.62 -1.42
N GLY A 170 -5.79 19.34 -2.07
CA GLY A 170 -5.06 18.07 -1.93
C GLY A 170 -4.55 17.87 -0.50
N CYS A 171 -3.94 18.94 0.06
CA CYS A 171 -3.50 18.94 1.46
C CYS A 171 -4.68 18.72 2.42
N GLU A 172 -5.79 19.45 2.23
CA GLU A 172 -6.93 19.38 3.15
C GLU A 172 -7.59 17.99 3.14
N ARG A 173 -7.83 17.40 1.95
CA ARG A 173 -8.51 16.10 1.86
C ARG A 173 -7.71 14.98 2.53
N ILE A 174 -6.39 14.95 2.37
CA ILE A 174 -5.55 13.92 3.00
C ILE A 174 -5.42 14.14 4.51
N MET A 175 -5.40 15.40 4.97
CA MET A 175 -5.41 15.70 6.41
C MET A 175 -6.71 15.22 7.05
N ARG A 176 -7.87 15.60 6.50
CA ARG A 176 -9.18 15.15 7.01
C ARG A 176 -9.26 13.63 7.05
N PHE A 177 -8.83 12.96 6.00
CA PHE A 177 -8.77 11.50 5.97
C PHE A 177 -7.91 10.93 7.11
N ALA A 178 -6.73 11.50 7.35
CA ALA A 178 -5.84 11.06 8.44
C ALA A 178 -6.45 11.30 9.82
N PHE A 179 -7.13 12.42 10.03
CA PHE A 179 -7.82 12.71 11.28
C PHE A 179 -9.02 11.79 11.52
N ASP A 180 -9.83 11.53 10.49
CA ASP A 180 -10.96 10.59 10.58
C ASP A 180 -10.46 9.17 10.89
N LEU A 181 -9.38 8.74 10.24
CA LEU A 181 -8.74 7.47 10.56
C LEU A 181 -8.22 7.43 12.01
N ALA A 182 -7.61 8.51 12.49
CA ALA A 182 -7.12 8.57 13.87
C ALA A 182 -8.24 8.43 14.91
N ARG A 183 -9.45 8.91 14.62
CA ARG A 183 -10.62 8.73 15.49
C ARG A 183 -11.04 7.27 15.66
N THR A 184 -10.72 6.41 14.71
CA THR A 184 -11.02 4.96 14.79
C THR A 184 -9.98 4.17 15.57
N ARG A 185 -8.80 4.76 15.84
CA ARG A 185 -7.69 4.10 16.51
C ARG A 185 -7.73 4.27 18.03
N THR A 186 -7.11 3.32 18.75
CA THR A 186 -6.98 3.38 20.21
C THR A 186 -6.23 4.64 20.65
N VAL A 187 -5.13 4.97 19.98
CA VAL A 187 -4.37 6.20 20.20
C VAL A 187 -4.79 7.21 19.13
N LYS A 188 -5.62 8.17 19.53
CA LYS A 188 -6.12 9.25 18.65
C LYS A 188 -5.06 10.32 18.48
N LYS A 189 -4.10 10.08 17.59
CA LYS A 189 -3.00 11.00 17.32
C LYS A 189 -2.66 11.04 15.83
N VAL A 190 -2.45 12.25 15.31
CA VAL A 190 -1.93 12.50 13.96
C VAL A 190 -0.59 13.22 14.04
N SER A 191 0.44 12.61 13.47
CA SER A 191 1.76 13.21 13.28
C SER A 191 1.90 13.66 11.83
N SER A 192 1.94 14.96 11.56
CA SER A 192 2.18 15.53 10.24
C SER A 192 3.66 15.56 9.94
N VAL A 193 4.05 15.05 8.78
CA VAL A 193 5.44 15.10 8.29
C VAL A 193 5.62 16.29 7.38
N THR A 194 6.60 17.11 7.68
CA THR A 194 6.90 18.36 6.94
C THR A 194 8.37 18.52 6.61
N LYS A 195 8.69 19.42 5.70
CA LYS A 195 10.04 19.95 5.44
C LYS A 195 9.97 21.44 5.12
N SER A 196 9.08 22.18 5.79
CA SER A 196 8.83 23.61 5.55
C SER A 196 10.03 24.50 5.76
N ASN A 197 11.02 24.05 6.58
CA ASN A 197 12.29 24.77 6.73
C ASN A 197 13.17 24.76 5.48
N ALA A 198 12.88 23.90 4.48
CA ALA A 198 13.58 23.83 3.21
C ALA A 198 12.65 24.08 2.01
N GLN A 199 11.45 23.54 2.02
CA GLN A 199 10.43 23.69 0.98
C GLN A 199 9.45 24.81 1.37
N GLN A 200 9.92 26.05 1.26
CA GLN A 200 9.27 27.25 1.82
C GLN A 200 7.90 27.61 1.21
N TYR A 201 7.45 26.96 0.15
CA TYR A 201 6.13 27.19 -0.45
C TYR A 201 5.20 26.00 -0.21
N GLY A 202 5.48 24.86 -0.79
CA GLY A 202 4.60 23.69 -0.71
C GLY A 202 4.42 23.14 0.69
N MET A 203 5.52 22.99 1.46
CA MET A 203 5.44 22.45 2.81
C MET A 203 4.97 23.50 3.85
N VAL A 204 5.12 24.80 3.58
CA VAL A 204 4.49 25.84 4.40
C VAL A 204 2.96 25.80 4.23
N LEU A 205 2.46 25.68 2.98
CA LEU A 205 1.05 25.47 2.73
C LEU A 205 0.54 24.20 3.42
N TRP A 206 1.31 23.11 3.35
CA TRP A 206 1.01 21.84 4.05
C TRP A 206 0.83 22.06 5.56
N ASP A 207 1.74 22.77 6.22
CA ASP A 207 1.68 23.06 7.65
C ASP A 207 0.50 23.98 8.00
N GLU A 208 0.22 24.98 7.19
CA GLU A 208 -0.92 25.90 7.37
C GLU A 208 -2.26 25.14 7.29
N VAL A 209 -2.41 24.26 6.29
CA VAL A 209 -3.61 23.43 6.13
C VAL A 209 -3.75 22.44 7.28
N PHE A 210 -2.66 21.78 7.69
CA PHE A 210 -2.68 20.87 8.82
C PHE A 210 -3.18 21.56 10.10
N ASN A 211 -2.62 22.72 10.43
CA ASN A 211 -3.00 23.47 11.63
C ASN A 211 -4.47 23.92 11.56
N ARG A 212 -4.95 24.31 10.39
CA ARG A 212 -6.34 24.72 10.19
C ARG A 212 -7.30 23.54 10.37
N VAL A 213 -7.02 22.40 9.74
CA VAL A 213 -7.86 21.17 9.84
C VAL A 213 -7.87 20.66 11.27
N ALA A 214 -6.75 20.70 11.98
CA ALA A 214 -6.66 20.24 13.37
C ALA A 214 -7.68 20.92 14.30
N LEU A 215 -8.10 22.16 14.01
CA LEU A 215 -9.12 22.88 14.80
C LEU A 215 -10.51 22.19 14.77
N ASP A 216 -10.78 21.42 13.70
CA ASP A 216 -12.04 20.67 13.56
C ASP A 216 -12.00 19.32 14.30
N TYR A 217 -10.84 18.93 14.86
CA TYR A 217 -10.59 17.65 15.52
C TYR A 217 -9.99 17.79 16.93
N PRO A 218 -10.66 18.51 17.85
CA PRO A 218 -10.12 18.81 19.18
C PRO A 218 -9.91 17.56 20.06
N ASP A 219 -10.47 16.42 19.68
CA ASP A 219 -10.35 15.13 20.33
C ASP A 219 -9.14 14.31 19.85
N VAL A 220 -8.37 14.80 18.87
CA VAL A 220 -7.19 14.13 18.30
C VAL A 220 -5.93 14.91 18.67
N GLN A 221 -4.94 14.22 19.23
CA GLN A 221 -3.63 14.81 19.49
C GLN A 221 -2.87 15.08 18.19
N THR A 222 -2.16 16.18 18.11
CA THR A 222 -1.43 16.58 16.91
C THR A 222 0.02 16.91 17.19
N GLU A 223 0.88 16.60 16.24
CA GLU A 223 2.26 17.10 16.19
C GLU A 223 2.66 17.33 14.73
N SER A 224 3.56 18.30 14.50
CA SER A 224 4.24 18.49 13.22
C SER A 224 5.72 18.20 13.39
N VAL A 225 6.28 17.33 12.54
CA VAL A 225 7.65 16.81 12.68
C VAL A 225 8.37 16.89 11.35
N LEU A 226 9.58 17.41 11.33
CA LEU A 226 10.42 17.40 10.13
C LEU A 226 10.73 15.97 9.71
N VAL A 227 10.76 15.67 8.41
CA VAL A 227 10.89 14.30 7.86
C VAL A 227 12.14 13.58 8.38
N ASP A 228 13.25 14.26 8.51
CA ASP A 228 14.49 13.73 9.09
C ASP A 228 14.33 13.36 10.57
N ALA A 229 13.65 14.19 11.35
CA ALA A 229 13.33 13.91 12.75
C ALA A 229 12.29 12.77 12.87
N MET A 230 11.32 12.69 11.93
CA MET A 230 10.36 11.59 11.87
C MET A 230 11.05 10.26 11.56
N SER A 231 12.02 10.24 10.65
CA SER A 231 12.82 9.03 10.37
C SER A 231 13.56 8.54 11.62
N ALA A 232 14.13 9.46 12.40
CA ALA A 232 14.73 9.10 13.69
C ALA A 232 13.69 8.62 14.70
N LYS A 233 12.49 9.23 14.75
CA LYS A 233 11.41 8.87 15.66
C LYS A 233 10.88 7.47 15.41
N PHE A 234 10.80 7.02 14.15
CA PHE A 234 10.41 5.64 13.78
C PHE A 234 11.30 4.59 14.47
N ILE A 235 12.58 4.93 14.71
CA ILE A 235 13.55 4.03 15.33
C ILE A 235 13.59 4.22 16.86
N LEU A 236 13.59 5.48 17.32
CA LEU A 236 13.89 5.81 18.71
C LEU A 236 12.64 5.80 19.61
N LYS A 237 11.47 6.14 19.05
CA LYS A 237 10.20 6.26 19.79
C LYS A 237 9.02 5.79 18.93
N PRO A 238 9.03 4.55 18.38
CA PRO A 238 7.95 4.04 17.54
C PRO A 238 6.61 3.94 18.30
N GLU A 239 6.64 3.77 19.60
CA GLU A 239 5.46 3.71 20.47
C GLU A 239 4.67 5.02 20.54
N ASP A 240 5.26 6.15 20.14
CA ASP A 240 4.60 7.45 20.11
C ASP A 240 3.80 7.68 18.80
N LEU A 241 3.86 6.72 17.85
CA LEU A 241 3.21 6.82 16.56
C LEU A 241 1.80 6.21 16.58
N SER A 242 0.91 6.75 15.77
CA SER A 242 -0.43 6.20 15.50
C SER A 242 -0.79 6.42 14.04
N VAL A 243 -1.18 7.62 13.63
CA VAL A 243 -1.36 8.00 12.23
C VAL A 243 -0.27 9.00 11.84
N VAL A 244 0.49 8.68 10.80
CA VAL A 244 1.54 9.53 10.25
C VAL A 244 1.09 10.00 8.88
N VAL A 245 0.71 11.29 8.73
CA VAL A 245 0.32 11.86 7.44
C VAL A 245 1.49 12.55 6.78
N ALA A 246 1.74 12.25 5.51
CA ALA A 246 2.86 12.79 4.78
C ALA A 246 2.54 13.03 3.30
N SER A 247 3.29 13.96 2.68
CA SER A 247 3.28 14.17 1.24
C SER A 247 3.76 12.91 0.49
N ASN A 248 3.49 12.87 -0.78
CA ASN A 248 3.71 11.68 -1.62
C ASN A 248 5.11 11.07 -1.45
N LEU A 249 6.16 11.82 -1.73
CA LEU A 249 7.54 11.32 -1.63
C LEU A 249 7.95 11.02 -0.19
N ASN A 250 7.61 11.90 0.76
CA ASN A 250 7.99 11.68 2.16
C ASN A 250 7.33 10.42 2.74
N ALA A 251 6.07 10.17 2.42
CA ALA A 251 5.36 8.97 2.85
C ALA A 251 5.92 7.70 2.21
N ASP A 252 6.32 7.77 0.93
CA ASP A 252 6.94 6.65 0.23
C ASP A 252 8.20 6.17 0.97
N ILE A 253 9.11 7.09 1.24
CA ILE A 253 10.37 6.81 1.96
C ILE A 253 10.10 6.29 3.38
N LEU A 254 9.20 6.95 4.12
CA LEU A 254 8.92 6.59 5.52
C LEU A 254 8.19 5.25 5.65
N SER A 255 7.32 4.89 4.70
CA SER A 255 6.63 3.60 4.75
C SER A 255 7.56 2.43 4.49
N ASP A 256 8.56 2.58 3.61
CA ASP A 256 9.59 1.57 3.38
C ASP A 256 10.48 1.41 4.62
N LEU A 257 10.84 2.52 5.27
CA LEU A 257 11.52 2.48 6.55
C LEU A 257 10.67 1.74 7.61
N GLY A 258 9.37 2.04 7.71
CA GLY A 258 8.45 1.36 8.62
C GLY A 258 8.39 -0.14 8.35
N SER A 259 8.30 -0.53 7.08
CA SER A 259 8.27 -1.93 6.66
C SER A 259 9.56 -2.68 7.01
N ALA A 260 10.71 -2.05 6.80
CA ALA A 260 12.01 -2.60 7.19
C ALA A 260 12.11 -2.77 8.72
N LEU A 261 11.57 -1.83 9.50
CA LEU A 261 11.52 -1.95 10.97
C LEU A 261 10.56 -3.05 11.44
N ALA A 262 9.49 -3.33 10.70
CA ALA A 262 8.59 -4.45 10.97
C ALA A 262 9.18 -5.81 10.57
N GLY A 263 10.32 -5.84 9.86
CA GLY A 263 11.07 -7.03 9.52
C GLY A 263 11.36 -7.20 8.03
N SER A 264 10.45 -6.85 7.14
CA SER A 264 10.63 -6.96 5.68
C SER A 264 9.62 -6.12 4.91
N LEU A 265 10.02 -5.63 3.73
CA LEU A 265 9.11 -5.05 2.74
C LEU A 265 8.08 -6.08 2.24
N GLY A 266 8.41 -7.37 2.27
CA GLY A 266 7.51 -8.46 1.88
C GLY A 266 6.27 -8.60 2.76
N LEU A 267 6.27 -7.98 3.96
CA LEU A 267 5.13 -7.94 4.87
C LEU A 267 4.18 -6.76 4.62
N ALA A 268 4.62 -5.77 3.86
CA ALA A 268 3.99 -4.47 3.80
C ALA A 268 2.78 -4.43 2.85
N ALA A 269 1.63 -4.10 3.41
CA ALA A 269 0.37 -3.90 2.68
C ALA A 269 0.17 -2.44 2.27
N SER A 270 -0.62 -2.24 1.22
CA SER A 270 -1.00 -0.91 0.74
C SER A 270 -2.42 -0.91 0.13
N ALA A 271 -3.13 0.20 0.34
CA ALA A 271 -4.38 0.49 -0.32
C ALA A 271 -4.33 1.89 -0.94
N ASN A 272 -4.54 1.99 -2.25
CA ASN A 272 -4.72 3.24 -2.98
C ASN A 272 -6.22 3.48 -3.12
N LEU A 273 -6.74 4.45 -2.41
CA LEU A 273 -8.17 4.66 -2.26
C LEU A 273 -8.67 5.84 -3.07
N ASN A 274 -9.82 5.66 -3.73
CA ASN A 274 -10.74 6.72 -4.06
C ASN A 274 -11.83 6.76 -2.98
N PRO A 275 -11.66 7.56 -1.92
CA PRO A 275 -12.56 7.55 -0.76
C PRO A 275 -14.01 7.87 -1.09
N GLU A 276 -14.25 8.65 -2.15
CA GLU A 276 -15.60 8.96 -2.65
C GLU A 276 -16.25 7.80 -3.43
N ARG A 277 -15.49 6.71 -3.68
CA ARG A 277 -15.95 5.50 -4.39
C ARG A 277 -16.56 5.76 -5.77
N ARG A 278 -16.05 6.78 -6.48
CA ARG A 278 -16.45 7.09 -7.86
C ARG A 278 -15.75 6.19 -8.87
N PHE A 279 -14.61 5.65 -8.48
CA PHE A 279 -13.78 4.73 -9.22
C PHE A 279 -13.28 3.62 -8.31
N PRO A 280 -12.88 2.46 -8.85
CA PRO A 280 -12.33 1.38 -8.04
C PRO A 280 -11.05 1.83 -7.33
N SER A 281 -10.91 1.41 -6.08
CA SER A 281 -9.68 1.50 -5.31
C SER A 281 -8.74 0.34 -5.67
N MET A 282 -7.42 0.51 -5.47
CA MET A 282 -6.42 -0.50 -5.80
C MET A 282 -5.67 -0.96 -4.55
N PHE A 283 -5.54 -2.26 -4.39
CA PHE A 283 -4.90 -2.92 -3.26
C PHE A 283 -3.68 -3.70 -3.76
N GLU A 284 -2.52 -3.40 -3.20
CA GLU A 284 -1.25 -3.93 -3.67
C GLU A 284 -0.24 -4.06 -2.52
N PRO A 285 0.71 -5.01 -2.56
CA PRO A 285 1.84 -5.00 -1.64
C PRO A 285 2.74 -3.78 -1.93
N VAL A 286 3.50 -3.33 -0.92
CA VAL A 286 4.44 -2.21 -1.08
C VAL A 286 5.69 -2.61 -1.87
N HIS A 287 6.12 -3.88 -1.76
CA HIS A 287 7.31 -4.38 -2.44
C HIS A 287 7.20 -4.31 -3.97
N GLY A 288 8.34 -4.23 -4.66
CA GLY A 288 8.44 -4.27 -6.12
C GLY A 288 8.35 -5.69 -6.70
N SER A 289 8.71 -5.81 -7.98
CA SER A 289 8.62 -7.05 -8.76
C SER A 289 9.69 -8.11 -8.42
N ALA A 290 10.77 -7.73 -7.74
CA ALA A 290 11.89 -8.61 -7.33
C ALA A 290 12.28 -9.63 -8.43
N PRO A 291 12.83 -9.17 -9.58
CA PRO A 291 13.09 -10.04 -10.72
C PRO A 291 14.09 -11.18 -10.42
N ASP A 292 14.98 -10.97 -9.46
CA ASP A 292 16.00 -11.90 -9.01
C ASP A 292 15.43 -13.17 -8.37
N ILE A 293 14.25 -13.11 -7.76
CA ILE A 293 13.60 -14.25 -7.12
C ILE A 293 12.30 -14.68 -7.81
N ALA A 294 11.87 -13.99 -8.85
CA ALA A 294 10.64 -14.28 -9.57
C ALA A 294 10.62 -15.72 -10.14
N GLY A 295 9.52 -16.42 -9.98
CA GLY A 295 9.33 -17.81 -10.45
C GLY A 295 9.98 -18.87 -9.57
N GLN A 296 10.60 -18.50 -8.45
CA GLN A 296 11.26 -19.46 -7.56
C GLN A 296 10.35 -19.97 -6.41
N GLY A 297 9.15 -19.40 -6.24
CA GLY A 297 8.23 -19.78 -5.18
C GLY A 297 8.73 -19.48 -3.76
N ILE A 298 9.58 -18.48 -3.60
CA ILE A 298 10.20 -18.09 -2.32
C ILE A 298 9.83 -16.67 -1.87
N SER A 299 9.03 -15.98 -2.66
CA SER A 299 8.56 -14.62 -2.33
C SER A 299 7.60 -14.65 -1.13
N ASN A 300 7.66 -13.63 -0.30
CA ASN A 300 6.76 -13.49 0.84
C ASN A 300 5.36 -13.06 0.37
N PRO A 301 4.30 -13.85 0.58
CA PRO A 301 2.97 -13.49 0.11
C PRO A 301 2.20 -12.59 1.08
N ILE A 302 2.74 -12.35 2.29
CA ILE A 302 2.00 -11.68 3.38
C ILE A 302 1.59 -10.27 3.00
N GLY A 303 2.47 -9.48 2.34
CA GLY A 303 2.14 -8.13 1.92
C GLY A 303 0.92 -8.06 1.00
N ALA A 304 0.82 -8.99 0.03
CA ALA A 304 -0.34 -9.10 -0.85
C ALA A 304 -1.60 -9.59 -0.09
N ILE A 305 -1.46 -10.59 0.78
CA ILE A 305 -2.59 -11.11 1.58
C ILE A 305 -3.10 -10.04 2.56
N ALA A 306 -2.22 -9.29 3.19
CA ALA A 306 -2.61 -8.17 4.07
C ALA A 306 -3.25 -7.01 3.27
N SER A 307 -2.81 -6.77 2.02
CA SER A 307 -3.50 -5.83 1.13
C SER A 307 -4.90 -6.30 0.76
N ALA A 308 -5.11 -7.62 0.63
CA ALA A 308 -6.44 -8.19 0.48
C ALA A 308 -7.31 -7.98 1.73
N ALA A 309 -6.74 -8.02 2.94
CA ALA A 309 -7.48 -7.66 4.16
C ALA A 309 -7.93 -6.18 4.13
N LEU A 310 -7.09 -5.25 3.66
CA LEU A 310 -7.48 -3.85 3.45
C LEU A 310 -8.62 -3.72 2.42
N MET A 311 -8.64 -4.56 1.39
CA MET A 311 -9.74 -4.60 0.41
C MET A 311 -11.05 -5.08 1.05
N LEU A 312 -11.00 -6.10 1.90
CA LEU A 312 -12.17 -6.57 2.65
C LEU A 312 -12.72 -5.45 3.56
N ASP A 313 -11.84 -4.76 4.28
CA ASP A 313 -12.22 -3.64 5.14
C ASP A 313 -12.86 -2.51 4.32
N HIS A 314 -12.32 -2.21 3.14
CA HIS A 314 -12.90 -1.25 2.20
C HIS A 314 -14.30 -1.66 1.74
N PHE A 315 -14.60 -2.94 1.59
CA PHE A 315 -15.94 -3.45 1.25
C PHE A 315 -16.91 -3.46 2.45
N GLY A 316 -16.44 -3.12 3.65
CA GLY A 316 -17.23 -3.19 4.88
C GLY A 316 -17.27 -4.61 5.49
N LEU A 317 -16.46 -5.53 4.99
CA LEU A 317 -16.29 -6.87 5.52
C LEU A 317 -15.23 -6.87 6.64
N HIS A 318 -15.48 -6.04 7.66
CA HIS A 318 -14.49 -5.79 8.73
C HIS A 318 -14.14 -7.03 9.55
N GLU A 319 -15.10 -7.94 9.75
CA GLU A 319 -14.85 -9.18 10.48
C GLU A 319 -13.96 -10.12 9.68
N GLU A 320 -14.25 -10.23 8.40
CA GLU A 320 -13.47 -11.02 7.45
C GLU A 320 -12.05 -10.50 7.31
N ALA A 321 -11.87 -9.18 7.28
CA ALA A 321 -10.56 -8.54 7.30
C ALA A 321 -9.76 -8.94 8.55
N ARG A 322 -10.36 -8.85 9.75
CA ARG A 322 -9.72 -9.26 11.00
C ARG A 322 -9.40 -10.76 11.03
N ARG A 323 -10.22 -11.62 10.44
CA ARG A 323 -9.93 -13.06 10.32
C ARG A 323 -8.70 -13.31 9.47
N VAL A 324 -8.53 -12.60 8.35
CA VAL A 324 -7.31 -12.70 7.52
C VAL A 324 -6.09 -12.22 8.29
N GLU A 325 -6.17 -11.09 8.98
CA GLU A 325 -5.07 -10.57 9.81
C GLU A 325 -4.67 -11.56 10.92
N ALA A 326 -5.65 -12.09 11.65
CA ALA A 326 -5.40 -13.08 12.69
C ALA A 326 -4.79 -14.38 12.13
N ALA A 327 -5.17 -14.79 10.91
CA ALA A 327 -4.58 -15.95 10.24
C ALA A 327 -3.12 -15.70 9.85
N ILE A 328 -2.78 -14.48 9.41
CA ILE A 328 -1.39 -14.06 9.16
C ILE A 328 -0.57 -14.16 10.46
N GLU A 329 -1.08 -13.59 11.57
CA GLU A 329 -0.41 -13.64 12.87
C GLU A 329 -0.21 -15.07 13.38
N ALA A 330 -1.21 -15.93 13.20
CA ALA A 330 -1.11 -17.34 13.57
C ALA A 330 -0.06 -18.10 12.74
N ALA A 331 0.01 -17.84 11.43
CA ALA A 331 0.99 -18.46 10.55
C ALA A 331 2.42 -18.03 10.90
N THR A 332 2.66 -16.73 11.06
CA THR A 332 3.99 -16.21 11.43
C THR A 332 4.40 -16.63 12.85
N GLY A 333 3.47 -16.56 13.82
CA GLY A 333 3.69 -16.99 15.20
C GLY A 333 3.98 -18.48 15.34
N SER A 334 3.51 -19.31 14.43
CA SER A 334 3.84 -20.75 14.37
C SER A 334 5.11 -21.08 13.55
N GLY A 335 5.85 -20.06 13.09
CA GLY A 335 7.14 -20.20 12.43
C GLY A 335 7.09 -20.42 10.91
N HIS A 336 5.93 -20.20 10.26
CA HIS A 336 5.85 -20.22 8.79
C HIS A 336 6.38 -18.88 8.24
N LEU A 337 7.69 -18.79 8.11
CA LEU A 337 8.42 -17.60 7.76
C LEU A 337 9.22 -17.81 6.47
N THR A 338 9.14 -16.88 5.54
CA THR A 338 9.96 -16.86 4.33
C THR A 338 11.38 -16.36 4.60
N ARG A 339 12.27 -16.45 3.60
CA ARG A 339 13.71 -16.13 3.75
C ARG A 339 13.99 -14.69 4.15
N ASP A 340 13.21 -13.74 3.64
CA ASP A 340 13.34 -12.31 3.93
C ASP A 340 13.07 -11.95 5.40
N VAL A 341 12.38 -12.83 6.12
CA VAL A 341 12.10 -12.71 7.57
C VAL A 341 12.77 -13.81 8.41
N GLY A 342 13.78 -14.46 7.84
CA GLY A 342 14.68 -15.37 8.56
C GLY A 342 14.21 -16.83 8.63
N GLY A 343 13.20 -17.23 7.86
CA GLY A 343 12.73 -18.60 7.74
C GLY A 343 13.22 -19.31 6.48
N ASP A 344 12.60 -20.42 6.15
CA ASP A 344 12.88 -21.24 4.96
C ASP A 344 11.61 -21.69 4.23
N ALA A 345 10.44 -21.22 4.68
CA ALA A 345 9.15 -21.52 4.07
C ALA A 345 9.06 -20.92 2.65
N THR A 346 8.40 -21.66 1.77
CA THR A 346 8.05 -21.20 0.43
C THR A 346 6.82 -20.29 0.46
N THR A 347 6.57 -19.58 -0.65
CA THR A 347 5.32 -18.82 -0.86
C THR A 347 4.09 -19.69 -0.62
N GLU A 348 4.13 -20.94 -1.10
CA GLU A 348 3.04 -21.92 -0.93
C GLU A 348 2.86 -22.35 0.53
N ASP A 349 3.95 -22.64 1.25
CA ASP A 349 3.88 -23.06 2.67
C ASP A 349 3.21 -22.01 3.54
N VAL A 350 3.58 -20.73 3.35
CA VAL A 350 2.99 -19.60 4.09
C VAL A 350 1.52 -19.43 3.70
N THR A 351 1.19 -19.48 2.41
CA THR A 351 -0.19 -19.35 1.93
C THR A 351 -1.08 -20.42 2.52
N GLU A 352 -0.61 -21.68 2.49
CA GLU A 352 -1.37 -22.81 3.04
C GLU A 352 -1.52 -22.72 4.56
N ALA A 353 -0.50 -22.25 5.28
CA ALA A 353 -0.61 -22.04 6.73
C ALA A 353 -1.69 -21.01 7.06
N ILE A 354 -1.77 -19.91 6.30
CA ILE A 354 -2.80 -18.89 6.46
C ILE A 354 -4.19 -19.45 6.15
N VAL A 355 -4.36 -20.20 5.05
CA VAL A 355 -5.65 -20.85 4.69
C VAL A 355 -6.09 -21.83 5.78
N ARG A 356 -5.18 -22.63 6.32
CA ARG A 356 -5.47 -23.53 7.46
C ARG A 356 -5.91 -22.77 8.71
N ALA A 357 -5.23 -21.67 9.02
CA ALA A 357 -5.59 -20.84 10.17
C ALA A 357 -6.98 -20.21 10.03
N LEU A 358 -7.35 -19.75 8.83
CA LEU A 358 -8.71 -19.28 8.52
C LEU A 358 -9.79 -20.33 8.76
N ALA A 359 -9.52 -21.60 8.40
CA ALA A 359 -10.47 -22.68 8.60
C ALA A 359 -10.68 -23.05 10.08
N LEU A 360 -9.67 -22.80 10.92
CA LEU A 360 -9.73 -23.09 12.37
C LEU A 360 -10.38 -21.95 13.17
N ALA A 361 -10.36 -20.73 12.66
CA ALA A 361 -11.01 -19.59 13.30
C ALA A 361 -12.54 -19.70 13.11
N PRO A 362 -13.35 -19.80 14.20
CA PRO A 362 -14.80 -19.88 14.04
C PRO A 362 -15.31 -18.64 13.32
N ALA A 363 -16.20 -18.84 12.35
CA ALA A 363 -17.00 -17.74 11.82
C ALA A 363 -17.73 -17.09 13.00
N ALA A 364 -17.61 -15.77 13.17
CA ALA A 364 -18.36 -15.07 14.19
C ALA A 364 -19.86 -15.33 13.96
N VAL A 365 -20.55 -15.76 15.03
CA VAL A 365 -21.97 -16.09 15.07
C VAL A 365 -22.82 -14.83 14.95
#